data_1769836c3ae7f30d2a19f4d9de6c82ce
#
_entry.id   1769836c3ae7f30d2a19f4d9de6c82ce
#
_cell.length_a   1.000
_cell.length_b   1.000
_cell.length_c   1.000
_cell.angle_alpha   90.00
_cell.angle_beta   90.00
_cell.angle_gamma   90.00
#
_symmetry.space_group_name_H-M   'P 1'
#
loop_
_entity.id
_entity.type
_entity.pdbx_description
1 polymer ?
#
loop_
_entity_poly.entity_id
_entity_poly.type
_entity_poly.pdbx_seq_one_letter_code
_entity_poly.pdbx_strand_id
1 'polypeptide(L)'
;GFLVESYNFLTQNQAKLSSAQMATLQNKTFYGKEIKSLAYIIGIMNMILHGIEAPNIRHMDTLAQNINDIQEKDRYNVILANPPFGAGIGREIQQNFPIKSGETGYLFIQHFIKSLKAGGRAGIIIKNTFLTNGDAKSLRSELFKSCDVHTILDLPPKVFTAGVKTVVLFFEKGKPTKKIWFYQLNLKRNLGKTNP
;
A
#
# COMPACT_ATOMS: atom_id res chain seq x y z
N GLY A 1 -7.27 5.33 9.13
CA GLY A 1 -6.07 5.35 8.30
C GLY A 1 -6.39 5.55 6.81
N PHE A 2 -5.60 4.97 5.89
CA PHE A 2 -5.69 5.28 4.46
C PHE A 2 -7.09 5.21 3.85
N LEU A 3 -7.91 4.22 4.22
CA LEU A 3 -9.26 4.08 3.66
C LEU A 3 -10.17 5.23 4.08
N VAL A 4 -10.12 5.64 5.35
CA VAL A 4 -10.91 6.78 5.86
C VAL A 4 -10.46 8.08 5.19
N GLU A 5 -9.15 8.33 5.08
CA GLU A 5 -8.64 9.52 4.40
C GLU A 5 -9.01 9.54 2.91
N SER A 6 -8.99 8.37 2.26
CA SER A 6 -9.45 8.25 0.88
C SER A 6 -10.96 8.54 0.74
N TYR A 7 -11.76 8.07 1.69
CA TYR A 7 -13.19 8.38 1.74
C TYR A 7 -13.42 9.88 1.91
N ASN A 8 -12.77 10.49 2.90
CA ASN A 8 -12.85 11.93 3.15
C ASN A 8 -12.46 12.73 1.90
N PHE A 9 -11.37 12.36 1.24
CA PHE A 9 -10.94 13.01 0.00
C PHE A 9 -11.99 12.92 -1.12
N LEU A 10 -12.57 11.74 -1.34
CA LEU A 10 -13.57 11.53 -2.39
C LEU A 10 -14.91 12.20 -2.06
N THR A 11 -15.21 12.41 -0.78
CA THR A 11 -16.45 13.04 -0.33
C THR A 11 -16.35 14.56 -0.11
N GLN A 12 -15.19 15.17 -0.26
CA GLN A 12 -15.03 16.64 -0.16
C GLN A 12 -15.99 17.43 -1.06
N ASN A 13 -16.42 16.83 -2.17
CA ASN A 13 -17.41 17.39 -3.10
C ASN A 13 -18.68 16.52 -3.17
N GLN A 14 -19.10 15.97 -2.05
CA GLN A 14 -20.21 14.99 -1.97
C GLN A 14 -21.51 15.49 -2.61
N ALA A 15 -21.82 16.78 -2.50
CA ALA A 15 -23.01 17.40 -3.11
C ALA A 15 -23.07 17.29 -4.64
N LYS A 16 -21.95 16.89 -5.28
CA LYS A 16 -21.86 16.68 -6.74
C LYS A 16 -21.99 15.22 -7.14
N LEU A 17 -22.08 14.28 -6.17
CA LEU A 17 -22.21 12.87 -6.46
C LEU A 17 -23.69 12.50 -6.69
N SER A 18 -23.96 11.77 -7.77
CA SER A 18 -25.26 11.16 -7.99
C SER A 18 -25.51 10.01 -6.98
N SER A 19 -26.76 9.61 -6.81
CA SER A 19 -27.13 8.48 -5.96
C SER A 19 -26.39 7.18 -6.36
N ALA A 20 -26.20 6.93 -7.65
CA ALA A 20 -25.49 5.77 -8.16
C ALA A 20 -23.98 5.82 -7.82
N GLN A 21 -23.36 7.00 -7.91
CA GLN A 21 -21.96 7.22 -7.51
C GLN A 21 -21.79 7.06 -6.01
N MET A 22 -22.75 7.56 -5.20
CA MET A 22 -22.75 7.37 -3.76
C MET A 22 -22.87 5.88 -3.39
N ALA A 23 -23.77 5.15 -4.01
CA ALA A 23 -23.92 3.70 -3.80
C ALA A 23 -22.62 2.93 -4.18
N THR A 24 -21.94 3.35 -5.25
CA THR A 24 -20.63 2.77 -5.64
C THR A 24 -19.55 3.10 -4.61
N LEU A 25 -19.50 4.35 -4.14
CA LEU A 25 -18.56 4.80 -3.13
C LEU A 25 -18.70 3.98 -1.85
N GLN A 26 -19.93 3.76 -1.38
CA GLN A 26 -20.21 3.01 -0.16
C GLN A 26 -19.89 1.51 -0.27
N ASN A 27 -20.27 0.88 -1.38
CA ASN A 27 -20.31 -0.58 -1.44
C ASN A 27 -19.17 -1.21 -2.26
N LYS A 28 -18.52 -0.46 -3.18
CA LYS A 28 -17.60 -1.03 -4.18
C LYS A 28 -16.27 -0.29 -4.31
N THR A 29 -15.95 0.62 -3.38
CA THR A 29 -14.74 1.45 -3.52
C THR A 29 -13.63 1.07 -2.55
N PHE A 30 -13.95 0.76 -1.29
CA PHE A 30 -12.95 0.59 -0.24
C PHE A 30 -12.80 -0.88 0.15
N TYR A 31 -11.60 -1.40 -0.02
CA TYR A 31 -11.25 -2.79 0.29
C TYR A 31 -10.02 -2.83 1.19
N GLY A 32 -10.00 -3.76 2.12
CA GLY A 32 -8.86 -3.98 3.01
C GLY A 32 -8.68 -5.44 3.38
N LYS A 33 -7.47 -5.79 3.79
CA LYS A 33 -7.13 -7.09 4.37
C LYS A 33 -6.35 -6.83 5.65
N GLU A 34 -6.72 -7.48 6.74
CA GLU A 34 -6.05 -7.36 8.04
C GLU A 34 -5.95 -8.74 8.68
N ILE A 35 -4.75 -9.09 9.16
CA ILE A 35 -4.50 -10.39 9.79
C ILE A 35 -4.79 -10.37 11.30
N LYS A 36 -4.61 -9.22 11.95
CA LYS A 36 -4.80 -9.11 13.40
C LYS A 36 -6.25 -8.86 13.74
N SER A 37 -6.87 -9.78 14.51
CA SER A 37 -8.30 -9.73 14.86
C SER A 37 -8.72 -8.39 15.50
N LEU A 38 -7.96 -7.87 16.45
CA LEU A 38 -8.26 -6.59 17.09
C LEU A 38 -8.17 -5.42 16.10
N ALA A 39 -7.13 -5.37 15.27
CA ALA A 39 -6.97 -4.32 14.26
C ALA A 39 -8.05 -4.40 13.18
N TYR A 40 -8.49 -5.61 12.82
CA TYR A 40 -9.61 -5.85 11.92
C TYR A 40 -10.91 -5.25 12.47
N ILE A 41 -11.25 -5.54 13.74
CA ILE A 41 -12.47 -5.01 14.39
C ILE A 41 -12.40 -3.49 14.48
N ILE A 42 -11.28 -2.94 14.98
CA ILE A 42 -11.08 -1.49 15.09
C ILE A 42 -11.15 -0.83 13.70
N GLY A 43 -10.58 -1.46 12.68
CA GLY A 43 -10.62 -0.97 11.31
C GLY A 43 -12.04 -0.84 10.76
N ILE A 44 -12.87 -1.86 10.95
CA ILE A 44 -14.30 -1.83 10.56
C ILE A 44 -15.04 -0.73 11.32
N MET A 45 -14.91 -0.69 12.65
CA MET A 45 -15.58 0.32 13.48
C MET A 45 -15.17 1.74 13.06
N ASN A 46 -13.88 1.97 12.82
CA ASN A 46 -13.39 3.26 12.38
C ASN A 46 -13.99 3.68 11.04
N MET A 47 -14.15 2.75 10.09
CA MET A 47 -14.76 3.06 8.80
C MET A 47 -16.26 3.39 8.94
N ILE A 48 -17.01 2.64 9.76
CA ILE A 48 -18.42 2.90 10.04
C ILE A 48 -18.62 4.27 10.69
N LEU A 49 -17.79 4.62 11.69
CA LEU A 49 -17.84 5.91 12.38
C LEU A 49 -17.53 7.11 11.46
N HIS A 50 -16.85 6.86 10.34
CA HIS A 50 -16.57 7.88 9.32
C HIS A 50 -17.55 7.84 8.12
N GLY A 51 -18.65 7.10 8.25
CA GLY A 51 -19.74 7.10 7.27
C GLY A 51 -19.60 6.08 6.13
N ILE A 52 -18.75 5.06 6.27
CA ILE A 52 -18.71 3.92 5.34
C ILE A 52 -19.55 2.80 5.94
N GLU A 53 -20.78 2.64 5.44
CA GLU A 53 -21.78 1.75 6.03
C GLU A 53 -21.45 0.26 5.90
N ALA A 54 -20.83 -0.14 4.79
CA ALA A 54 -20.50 -1.54 4.48
C ALA A 54 -19.00 -1.71 4.12
N PRO A 55 -18.09 -1.67 5.11
CA PRO A 55 -16.67 -1.81 4.85
C PRO A 55 -16.30 -3.19 4.29
N ASN A 56 -15.64 -3.25 3.12
CA ASN A 56 -15.15 -4.48 2.53
C ASN A 56 -13.75 -4.83 3.08
N ILE A 57 -13.65 -5.06 4.37
CA ILE A 57 -12.42 -5.53 5.01
C ILE A 57 -12.51 -7.03 5.27
N ARG A 58 -11.49 -7.77 4.88
CA ARG A 58 -11.39 -9.22 5.10
C ARG A 58 -10.37 -9.51 6.20
N HIS A 59 -10.75 -10.37 7.15
CA HIS A 59 -9.82 -10.89 8.15
C HIS A 59 -9.02 -12.04 7.54
N MET A 60 -7.81 -11.75 7.07
CA MET A 60 -6.95 -12.75 6.41
C MET A 60 -5.49 -12.29 6.33
N ASP A 61 -4.58 -13.25 6.23
CA ASP A 61 -3.19 -12.99 5.87
C ASP A 61 -3.08 -12.74 4.36
N THR A 62 -2.66 -11.53 4.00
CA THR A 62 -2.46 -11.13 2.60
C THR A 62 -1.37 -11.96 1.91
N LEU A 63 -0.31 -12.34 2.63
CA LEU A 63 0.84 -13.06 2.06
C LEU A 63 0.65 -14.57 1.98
N ALA A 64 -0.36 -15.12 2.66
CA ALA A 64 -0.70 -16.53 2.58
C ALA A 64 -1.30 -16.94 1.22
N GLN A 65 -1.81 -15.97 0.44
CA GLN A 65 -2.35 -16.21 -0.89
C GLN A 65 -1.21 -16.28 -1.93
N ASN A 66 -1.22 -17.33 -2.78
CA ASN A 66 -0.34 -17.34 -3.94
C ASN A 66 -0.72 -16.20 -4.90
N ILE A 67 0.26 -15.37 -5.24
CA ILE A 67 -0.02 -14.20 -6.07
C ILE A 67 -0.46 -14.56 -7.49
N ASN A 68 -0.17 -15.77 -7.97
CA ASN A 68 -0.62 -16.23 -9.29
C ASN A 68 -2.12 -16.49 -9.34
N ASP A 69 -2.78 -16.70 -8.18
CA ASP A 69 -4.22 -16.92 -8.10
C ASP A 69 -5.03 -15.61 -8.18
N ILE A 70 -4.36 -14.46 -8.12
CA ILE A 70 -5.00 -13.14 -8.23
C ILE A 70 -5.48 -12.92 -9.65
N GLN A 71 -6.79 -12.97 -9.85
CA GLN A 71 -7.45 -12.76 -11.13
C GLN A 71 -7.69 -11.27 -11.39
N GLU A 72 -8.04 -10.90 -12.64
CA GLU A 72 -8.29 -9.51 -13.02
C GLU A 72 -9.44 -8.87 -12.21
N LYS A 73 -10.50 -9.63 -11.94
CA LYS A 73 -11.64 -9.19 -11.12
C LYS A 73 -11.27 -8.81 -9.69
N ASP A 74 -10.15 -9.35 -9.17
CA ASP A 74 -9.66 -9.15 -7.81
C ASP A 74 -8.64 -8.00 -7.72
N ARG A 75 -8.39 -7.31 -8.82
CA ARG A 75 -7.42 -6.22 -8.89
C ARG A 75 -8.06 -4.86 -8.63
N TYR A 76 -7.23 -3.93 -8.18
CA TYR A 76 -7.62 -2.59 -7.74
C TYR A 76 -7.08 -1.51 -8.66
N ASN A 77 -7.78 -0.38 -8.71
CA ASN A 77 -7.32 0.81 -9.43
C ASN A 77 -6.29 1.61 -8.64
N VAL A 78 -6.41 1.60 -7.30
CA VAL A 78 -5.50 2.32 -6.40
C VAL A 78 -5.15 1.42 -5.21
N ILE A 79 -3.87 1.38 -4.85
CA ILE A 79 -3.39 0.72 -3.63
C ILE A 79 -2.59 1.74 -2.81
N LEU A 80 -3.00 1.93 -1.55
CA LEU A 80 -2.26 2.71 -0.57
C LEU A 80 -1.92 1.77 0.59
N ALA A 81 -0.64 1.66 0.93
CA ALA A 81 -0.21 0.74 1.97
C ALA A 81 1.02 1.20 2.73
N ASN A 82 1.02 0.86 4.01
CA ASN A 82 2.20 0.88 4.87
C ASN A 82 2.37 -0.54 5.43
N PRO A 83 2.97 -1.47 4.65
CA PRO A 83 3.14 -2.84 5.10
C PRO A 83 4.09 -2.91 6.29
N PRO A 84 3.98 -3.95 7.14
CA PRO A 84 4.85 -4.11 8.29
C PRO A 84 6.33 -4.20 7.87
N PHE A 85 7.19 -3.55 8.63
CA PHE A 85 8.64 -3.63 8.46
C PHE A 85 9.17 -4.83 9.26
N GLY A 86 9.70 -5.82 8.59
CA GLY A 86 10.22 -6.99 9.29
C GLY A 86 10.93 -7.95 8.34
N ALA A 87 11.72 -8.83 8.94
CA ALA A 87 12.35 -9.97 8.31
C ALA A 87 11.90 -11.26 9.03
N GLY A 88 12.24 -12.41 8.47
CA GLY A 88 11.95 -13.70 9.10
C GLY A 88 10.65 -14.34 8.63
N ILE A 89 10.16 -13.97 7.46
CA ILE A 89 9.03 -14.67 6.82
C ILE A 89 9.40 -16.13 6.54
N GLY A 90 8.54 -17.05 6.99
CA GLY A 90 8.70 -18.49 6.78
C GLY A 90 8.80 -18.88 5.31
N ARG A 91 9.53 -19.96 5.01
CA ARG A 91 9.73 -20.45 3.64
C ARG A 91 8.42 -20.80 2.93
N GLU A 92 7.43 -21.26 3.65
CA GLU A 92 6.10 -21.60 3.13
C GLU A 92 5.42 -20.39 2.49
N ILE A 93 5.43 -19.25 3.18
CA ILE A 93 4.86 -18.00 2.65
C ILE A 93 5.67 -17.49 1.45
N GLN A 94 7.01 -17.58 1.52
CA GLN A 94 7.87 -17.16 0.41
C GLN A 94 7.59 -17.92 -0.90
N GLN A 95 7.09 -19.17 -0.84
CA GLN A 95 6.75 -19.95 -2.03
C GLN A 95 5.57 -19.38 -2.83
N ASN A 96 4.76 -18.53 -2.21
CA ASN A 96 3.65 -17.85 -2.88
C ASN A 96 4.11 -16.73 -3.83
N PHE A 97 5.42 -16.47 -3.91
CA PHE A 97 6.01 -15.35 -4.64
C PHE A 97 7.11 -15.78 -5.60
N PRO A 98 7.19 -15.23 -6.81
CA PRO A 98 8.25 -15.51 -7.78
C PRO A 98 9.65 -15.15 -7.26
N ILE A 99 9.77 -13.99 -6.60
CA ILE A 99 11.03 -13.52 -6.00
C ILE A 99 10.95 -13.77 -4.50
N LYS A 100 11.65 -14.82 -4.05
CA LYS A 100 11.66 -15.21 -2.63
C LYS A 100 12.46 -14.18 -1.81
N SER A 101 11.91 -13.83 -0.66
CA SER A 101 12.55 -12.90 0.28
C SER A 101 12.09 -13.14 1.70
N GLY A 102 13.00 -13.03 2.66
CA GLY A 102 12.65 -12.98 4.07
C GLY A 102 12.12 -11.61 4.54
N GLU A 103 12.24 -10.56 3.74
CA GLU A 103 11.74 -9.22 4.04
C GLU A 103 10.26 -9.09 3.64
N THR A 104 9.41 -8.83 4.63
CA THR A 104 7.96 -8.71 4.47
C THR A 104 7.58 -7.68 3.39
N GLY A 105 8.20 -6.50 3.44
CA GLY A 105 7.92 -5.42 2.48
C GLY A 105 8.17 -5.80 1.02
N TYR A 106 9.14 -6.69 0.75
CA TYR A 106 9.45 -7.14 -0.62
C TYR A 106 8.39 -8.09 -1.18
N LEU A 107 7.79 -8.92 -0.33
CA LEU A 107 6.67 -9.76 -0.72
C LEU A 107 5.42 -8.92 -0.96
N PHE A 108 5.17 -7.92 -0.12
CA PHE A 108 4.07 -6.98 -0.32
C PHE A 108 4.18 -6.19 -1.63
N ILE A 109 5.37 -5.73 -2.03
CA ILE A 109 5.53 -5.05 -3.33
C ILE A 109 5.11 -5.98 -4.48
N GLN A 110 5.53 -7.24 -4.48
CA GLN A 110 5.12 -8.21 -5.51
C GLN A 110 3.60 -8.40 -5.50
N HIS A 111 3.01 -8.55 -4.32
CA HIS A 111 1.56 -8.64 -4.17
C HIS A 111 0.85 -7.41 -4.76
N PHE A 112 1.34 -6.20 -4.50
CA PHE A 112 0.73 -4.97 -5.01
C PHE A 112 0.86 -4.84 -6.52
N ILE A 113 2.03 -5.14 -7.09
CA ILE A 113 2.21 -5.18 -8.55
C ILE A 113 1.18 -6.11 -9.19
N LYS A 114 0.96 -7.30 -8.61
CA LYS A 114 0.00 -8.27 -9.14
C LYS A 114 -1.45 -7.81 -8.94
N SER A 115 -1.76 -7.19 -7.80
CA SER A 115 -3.11 -6.75 -7.41
C SER A 115 -3.55 -5.44 -8.06
N LEU A 116 -2.67 -4.73 -8.78
CA LEU A 116 -3.06 -3.56 -9.56
C LEU A 116 -3.63 -3.97 -10.92
N LYS A 117 -4.66 -3.25 -11.36
CA LYS A 117 -5.11 -3.26 -12.76
C LYS A 117 -4.06 -2.58 -13.64
N ALA A 118 -4.11 -2.80 -14.95
CA ALA A 118 -3.35 -2.00 -15.91
C ALA A 118 -3.77 -0.52 -15.79
N GLY A 119 -2.80 0.40 -15.72
CA GLY A 119 -3.03 1.82 -15.43
C GLY A 119 -3.38 2.11 -13.95
N GLY A 120 -3.42 1.09 -13.09
CA GLY A 120 -3.63 1.26 -11.66
C GLY A 120 -2.40 1.86 -10.96
N ARG A 121 -2.62 2.61 -9.89
CA ARG A 121 -1.60 3.39 -9.18
C ARG A 121 -1.40 2.90 -7.77
N ALA A 122 -0.17 3.04 -7.27
CA ALA A 122 0.14 2.72 -5.88
C ALA A 122 0.95 3.81 -5.19
N GLY A 123 0.72 3.95 -3.88
CA GLY A 123 1.55 4.72 -2.95
C GLY A 123 1.93 3.82 -1.78
N ILE A 124 3.20 3.41 -1.70
CA ILE A 124 3.64 2.38 -0.76
C ILE A 124 4.78 2.90 0.10
N ILE A 125 4.62 2.81 1.42
CA ILE A 125 5.71 3.11 2.37
C ILE A 125 6.58 1.87 2.50
N ILE A 126 7.90 2.04 2.35
CA ILE A 126 8.89 0.97 2.49
C ILE A 126 10.17 1.48 3.13
N LYS A 127 10.96 0.57 3.73
CA LYS A 127 12.32 0.90 4.20
C LYS A 127 13.15 1.46 3.06
N ASN A 128 13.91 2.51 3.32
CA ASN A 128 14.79 3.10 2.30
C ASN A 128 15.88 2.12 1.82
N THR A 129 16.24 1.12 2.61
CA THR A 129 17.16 0.04 2.23
C THR A 129 16.69 -0.74 0.98
N PHE A 130 15.39 -0.70 0.66
CA PHE A 130 14.88 -1.22 -0.60
C PHE A 130 15.60 -0.62 -1.82
N LEU A 131 16.03 0.64 -1.75
CA LEU A 131 16.68 1.32 -2.87
C LEU A 131 18.11 0.85 -3.09
N THR A 132 18.80 0.38 -2.05
CA THR A 132 20.25 0.08 -2.06
C THR A 132 20.59 -1.38 -1.81
N ASN A 133 19.74 -2.14 -1.08
CA ASN A 133 20.03 -3.52 -0.73
C ASN A 133 20.14 -4.42 -1.98
N GLY A 134 21.19 -5.25 -2.02
CA GLY A 134 21.43 -6.24 -3.08
C GLY A 134 20.29 -7.24 -3.22
N ASP A 135 19.72 -7.70 -2.11
CA ASP A 135 18.63 -8.67 -2.09
C ASP A 135 17.35 -8.16 -2.79
N ALA A 136 17.17 -6.83 -2.84
CA ALA A 136 16.06 -6.21 -3.54
C ALA A 136 16.31 -5.99 -5.04
N LYS A 137 17.49 -6.32 -5.58
CA LYS A 137 17.89 -6.00 -6.97
C LYS A 137 16.91 -6.59 -8.00
N SER A 138 16.59 -7.87 -7.87
CA SER A 138 15.66 -8.55 -8.79
C SER A 138 14.27 -7.95 -8.70
N LEU A 139 13.80 -7.64 -7.50
CA LEU A 139 12.49 -7.03 -7.29
C LEU A 139 12.42 -5.59 -7.84
N ARG A 140 13.47 -4.79 -7.64
CA ARG A 140 13.54 -3.45 -8.27
C ARG A 140 13.51 -3.55 -9.79
N SER A 141 14.25 -4.51 -10.36
CA SER A 141 14.25 -4.73 -11.82
C SER A 141 12.85 -5.08 -12.33
N GLU A 142 12.13 -5.97 -11.63
CA GLU A 142 10.76 -6.33 -11.98
C GLU A 142 9.80 -5.13 -11.85
N LEU A 143 9.89 -4.39 -10.75
CA LEU A 143 9.09 -3.20 -10.53
C LEU A 143 9.31 -2.17 -11.64
N PHE A 144 10.55 -1.88 -12.02
CA PHE A 144 10.87 -0.88 -13.03
C PHE A 144 10.53 -1.30 -14.46
N LYS A 145 10.45 -2.61 -14.73
CA LYS A 145 10.02 -3.14 -16.04
C LYS A 145 8.50 -3.11 -16.19
N SER A 146 7.78 -3.46 -15.12
CA SER A 146 6.32 -3.64 -15.15
C SER A 146 5.52 -2.40 -14.74
N CYS A 147 6.17 -1.46 -14.03
CA CYS A 147 5.56 -0.25 -13.52
C CYS A 147 6.42 0.98 -13.80
N ASP A 148 5.77 2.12 -13.99
CA ASP A 148 6.39 3.43 -14.03
C ASP A 148 6.49 3.99 -12.59
N VAL A 149 7.66 3.81 -11.97
CA VAL A 149 7.97 4.45 -10.68
C VAL A 149 8.36 5.90 -10.95
N HIS A 150 7.39 6.77 -10.88
CA HIS A 150 7.59 8.18 -11.26
C HIS A 150 8.10 9.05 -10.11
N THR A 151 7.85 8.68 -8.85
CA THR A 151 8.23 9.53 -7.70
C THR A 151 8.65 8.67 -6.51
N ILE A 152 9.74 9.05 -5.87
CA ILE A 152 10.19 8.53 -4.59
C ILE A 152 10.27 9.69 -3.61
N LEU A 153 9.46 9.62 -2.54
CA LEU A 153 9.44 10.62 -1.48
C LEU A 153 10.24 10.11 -0.28
N ASP A 154 11.37 10.75 0.03
CA ASP A 154 12.16 10.46 1.24
C ASP A 154 11.47 11.10 2.45
N LEU A 155 11.10 10.27 3.43
CA LEU A 155 10.45 10.73 4.65
C LEU A 155 11.50 11.13 5.70
N PRO A 156 11.20 12.17 6.52
CA PRO A 156 12.09 12.57 7.61
C PRO A 156 12.38 11.41 8.57
N PRO A 157 13.54 11.41 9.22
CA PRO A 157 13.80 10.44 10.28
C PRO A 157 12.79 10.61 11.43
N LYS A 158 12.46 9.50 12.11
CA LYS A 158 11.51 9.47 13.24
C LYS A 158 10.03 9.70 12.90
N VAL A 159 9.63 9.66 11.63
CA VAL A 159 8.21 9.61 11.25
C VAL A 159 7.54 8.38 11.87
N PHE A 160 8.25 7.26 11.96
CA PHE A 160 7.80 6.05 12.63
C PHE A 160 8.58 5.80 13.92
N THR A 161 7.89 5.30 14.95
CA THR A 161 8.43 5.04 16.28
C THR A 161 9.61 4.07 16.30
N ALA A 162 9.73 3.19 15.32
CA ALA A 162 10.81 2.21 15.21
C ALA A 162 12.16 2.80 14.74
N GLY A 163 12.25 4.12 14.48
CA GLY A 163 13.49 4.76 13.99
C GLY A 163 13.94 4.31 12.60
N VAL A 164 13.11 3.57 11.88
CA VAL A 164 13.41 3.07 10.54
C VAL A 164 13.28 4.20 9.52
N LYS A 165 14.33 4.43 8.73
CA LYS A 165 14.26 5.36 7.62
C LYS A 165 13.41 4.76 6.47
N THR A 166 12.46 5.53 5.97
CA THR A 166 11.47 5.07 5.01
C THR A 166 11.34 6.03 3.82
N VAL A 167 10.86 5.48 2.73
CA VAL A 167 10.47 6.23 1.54
C VAL A 167 9.04 5.85 1.14
N VAL A 168 8.38 6.74 0.41
CA VAL A 168 7.13 6.40 -0.28
C VAL A 168 7.45 6.21 -1.76
N LEU A 169 7.10 5.04 -2.29
CA LEU A 169 7.16 4.75 -3.71
C LEU A 169 5.81 5.06 -4.35
N PHE A 170 5.79 5.91 -5.37
CA PHE A 170 4.61 6.14 -6.20
C PHE A 170 4.85 5.56 -7.58
N PHE A 171 3.96 4.67 -8.02
CA PHE A 171 4.08 4.03 -9.31
C PHE A 171 2.74 3.71 -9.97
N GLU A 172 2.74 3.60 -11.30
CA GLU A 172 1.63 3.19 -12.14
C GLU A 172 1.99 1.90 -12.87
N LYS A 173 1.08 0.91 -12.87
CA LYS A 173 1.30 -0.37 -13.55
C LYS A 173 1.02 -0.27 -15.05
N GLY A 174 1.84 -0.95 -15.86
CA GLY A 174 1.64 -1.14 -17.30
C GLY A 174 2.60 -0.36 -18.20
N LYS A 175 3.52 0.38 -17.62
CA LYS A 175 4.60 1.07 -18.37
C LYS A 175 5.93 0.87 -17.64
N PRO A 176 7.06 0.76 -18.34
CA PRO A 176 8.36 0.72 -17.69
C PRO A 176 8.76 2.10 -17.17
N THR A 177 9.49 2.11 -16.08
CA THR A 177 10.08 3.33 -15.50
C THR A 177 11.13 3.91 -16.44
N LYS A 178 10.98 5.19 -16.77
CA LYS A 178 11.94 5.94 -17.60
C LYS A 178 12.66 7.01 -16.81
N LYS A 179 11.98 7.66 -15.86
CA LYS A 179 12.49 8.79 -15.10
C LYS A 179 11.86 8.79 -13.72
N ILE A 180 12.69 8.98 -12.68
CA ILE A 180 12.24 9.01 -11.29
C ILE A 180 12.53 10.39 -10.71
N TRP A 181 11.52 11.00 -10.08
CA TRP A 181 11.69 12.17 -9.26
C TRP A 181 11.99 11.75 -7.84
N PHE A 182 13.10 12.21 -7.28
CA PHE A 182 13.42 12.09 -5.86
C PHE A 182 13.04 13.39 -5.16
N TYR A 183 12.18 13.27 -4.18
CA TYR A 183 11.73 14.39 -3.38
C TYR A 183 12.02 14.13 -1.90
N GLN A 184 12.62 15.08 -1.21
CA GLN A 184 12.86 15.00 0.23
C GLN A 184 11.85 15.87 0.96
N LEU A 185 11.09 15.27 1.87
CA LEU A 185 10.14 16.00 2.71
C LEU A 185 10.90 16.66 3.87
N ASN A 186 11.08 17.98 3.78
CA ASN A 186 11.66 18.76 4.86
C ASN A 186 10.55 19.42 5.67
N LEU A 187 10.37 18.96 6.90
CA LEU A 187 9.43 19.54 7.83
C LEU A 187 10.13 20.66 8.61
N LYS A 188 9.46 21.83 8.72
CA LYS A 188 9.96 22.96 9.50
C LYS A 188 9.93 22.73 11.02
N ARG A 189 9.35 21.59 11.47
CA ARG A 189 9.24 21.20 12.88
C ARG A 189 9.83 19.80 13.10
N ASN A 190 10.39 19.57 14.28
CA ASN A 190 10.80 18.23 14.70
C ASN A 190 9.55 17.37 14.97
N LEU A 191 9.46 16.23 14.31
CA LEU A 191 8.47 15.21 14.64
C LEU A 191 8.94 14.51 15.92
N GLY A 192 8.42 14.90 17.06
CA GLY A 192 8.61 14.21 18.34
C GLY A 192 7.46 13.24 18.61
N LYS A 193 7.66 12.33 19.58
CA LYS A 193 6.62 11.38 20.02
C LYS A 193 5.34 12.05 20.54
N THR A 194 5.42 13.31 20.95
CA THR A 194 4.35 14.09 21.58
C THR A 194 3.67 15.11 20.65
N ASN A 195 4.16 15.27 19.41
CA ASN A 195 3.57 16.13 18.39
C ASN A 195 3.50 15.38 17.06
N PRO A 196 2.41 14.66 16.81
CA PRO A 196 2.16 14.06 15.49
C PRO A 196 1.89 15.12 14.43
#